data_66f5eeb4b4de240a262845d49036e6e2
#
_entry.id   66f5eeb4b4de240a262845d49036e6e2
#
_cell.length_a   1.000
_cell.length_b   1.000
_cell.length_c   1.000
_cell.angle_alpha   90.00
_cell.angle_beta   90.00
_cell.angle_gamma   90.00
#
_symmetry.space_group_name_H-M   'P 1'
#
loop_
_entity.id
_entity.type
_entity.pdbx_description
1 polymer ?
#
loop_
_entity_poly.entity_id
_entity_poly.type
_entity_poly.pdbx_seq_one_letter_code
_entity_poly.pdbx_strand_id
1 'polypeptide(L)'
;MNPERFSLLESPAVHTVCEGGWVLPPKQVISNERIVVLQAQLGEWDNLNHLLVCLKTKQAAVVDPFDGNYWYEVCADNGWNLTEIWLTHSHWDHTKGVKSLKSMLGSSVTVRSHAFERQRGWKEPVDEEWTHEANSNIRLNLGELTFEAHCTPGHTPGHTTFVGEGVVISGDCLFLGRCGRTDLFGGDPALQRETLRYLRGVMQQLPPAHIVLPGHQYALENGETPTTMHLETVLATNEALLAVDDDQLWASLPFLAFDDSMAEKARRQRAKGE
;
A
#
# COMPACT_ATOMS: atom_id res chain seq x y z
N MET A 1 -38.49 -22.30 -16.73
CA MET A 1 -37.51 -21.26 -17.08
C MET A 1 -36.24 -21.57 -16.29
N ASN A 2 -35.21 -21.88 -17.02
CA ASN A 2 -33.94 -22.43 -16.53
C ASN A 2 -33.07 -21.29 -15.96
N PRO A 3 -32.44 -21.37 -14.79
CA PRO A 3 -31.44 -20.41 -14.39
C PRO A 3 -30.10 -20.79 -15.02
N GLU A 4 -29.74 -20.10 -16.09
CA GLU A 4 -28.47 -20.28 -16.74
C GLU A 4 -27.32 -19.77 -15.87
N ARG A 5 -26.46 -20.69 -15.56
CA ARG A 5 -25.01 -20.66 -15.37
C ARG A 5 -24.35 -19.26 -15.55
N PHE A 6 -24.05 -18.63 -14.43
CA PHE A 6 -22.89 -17.76 -14.40
C PHE A 6 -21.64 -18.66 -14.42
N SER A 7 -21.03 -18.78 -15.61
CA SER A 7 -19.70 -19.35 -15.73
C SER A 7 -18.73 -18.47 -14.95
N LEU A 8 -18.08 -19.07 -13.97
CA LEU A 8 -16.85 -18.56 -13.40
C LEU A 8 -15.93 -18.24 -14.57
N LEU A 9 -15.58 -16.97 -14.75
CA LEU A 9 -14.51 -16.58 -15.65
C LEU A 9 -13.26 -17.28 -15.11
N GLU A 10 -12.82 -18.31 -15.84
CA GLU A 10 -11.51 -18.91 -15.63
C GLU A 10 -10.50 -17.77 -15.74
N SER A 11 -9.78 -17.53 -14.63
CA SER A 11 -8.69 -16.57 -14.64
C SER A 11 -7.72 -16.96 -15.74
N PRO A 12 -7.44 -16.10 -16.73
CA PRO A 12 -6.38 -16.36 -17.66
C PRO A 12 -5.09 -16.52 -16.87
N ALA A 13 -4.41 -17.64 -17.04
CA ALA A 13 -3.11 -17.87 -16.49
C ALA A 13 -2.13 -16.91 -17.19
N VAL A 14 -1.93 -15.75 -16.58
CA VAL A 14 -0.96 -14.77 -17.07
C VAL A 14 0.42 -15.30 -16.68
N HIS A 15 1.12 -15.87 -17.63
CA HIS A 15 2.52 -16.23 -17.49
C HIS A 15 3.38 -15.07 -17.97
N THR A 16 3.64 -14.12 -17.10
CA THR A 16 4.55 -13.02 -17.41
C THR A 16 5.97 -13.46 -17.11
N VAL A 17 6.83 -13.48 -18.12
CA VAL A 17 8.26 -13.73 -17.98
C VAL A 17 8.95 -12.38 -17.86
N CYS A 18 9.27 -11.96 -16.64
CA CYS A 18 10.23 -10.87 -16.39
C CYS A 18 11.66 -11.39 -16.50
N GLU A 19 12.63 -10.56 -16.87
CA GLU A 19 14.04 -10.94 -16.95
C GLU A 19 14.49 -11.55 -15.61
N GLY A 20 14.57 -12.91 -15.54
CA GLY A 20 15.11 -13.62 -14.39
C GLY A 20 14.24 -14.68 -13.74
N GLY A 21 12.95 -14.87 -14.10
CA GLY A 21 12.14 -15.93 -13.48
C GLY A 21 10.63 -15.78 -13.69
N TRP A 22 9.90 -16.83 -13.32
CA TRP A 22 8.44 -16.87 -13.35
C TRP A 22 7.89 -15.98 -12.25
N VAL A 23 7.14 -14.93 -12.61
CA VAL A 23 6.38 -14.13 -11.66
C VAL A 23 4.98 -14.72 -11.55
N LEU A 24 4.53 -14.97 -10.33
CA LEU A 24 3.18 -15.48 -10.09
C LEU A 24 2.13 -14.44 -10.51
N PRO A 25 0.96 -14.88 -11.02
CA PRO A 25 -0.15 -13.98 -11.30
C PRO A 25 -0.59 -13.27 -10.02
N PRO A 26 -1.12 -12.05 -10.11
CA PRO A 26 -1.58 -11.33 -8.93
C PRO A 26 -2.76 -12.05 -8.30
N LYS A 27 -2.78 -12.06 -6.95
CA LYS A 27 -3.89 -12.59 -6.17
C LYS A 27 -5.07 -11.63 -6.24
N GLN A 28 -6.25 -12.15 -6.58
CA GLN A 28 -7.49 -11.38 -6.46
C GLN A 28 -7.91 -11.30 -4.99
N VAL A 29 -7.97 -10.09 -4.45
CA VAL A 29 -8.37 -9.80 -3.05
C VAL A 29 -9.87 -9.50 -2.98
N ILE A 30 -10.33 -8.60 -3.86
CA ILE A 30 -11.76 -8.26 -4.00
C ILE A 30 -12.12 -8.37 -5.48
N SER A 31 -13.32 -8.90 -5.73
CA SER A 31 -13.97 -8.82 -7.04
C SER A 31 -15.47 -8.77 -6.83
N ASN A 32 -16.08 -7.70 -7.31
CA ASN A 32 -17.53 -7.54 -7.35
C ASN A 32 -17.90 -6.77 -8.64
N GLU A 33 -19.16 -6.38 -8.79
CA GLU A 33 -19.63 -5.66 -9.99
C GLU A 33 -19.05 -4.26 -10.18
N ARG A 34 -18.43 -3.66 -9.13
CA ARG A 34 -17.88 -2.29 -9.17
C ARG A 34 -16.37 -2.26 -9.28
N ILE A 35 -15.69 -3.12 -8.51
CA ILE A 35 -14.24 -3.06 -8.32
C ILE A 35 -13.59 -4.43 -8.38
N VAL A 36 -12.39 -4.47 -8.95
CA VAL A 36 -11.40 -5.52 -8.73
C VAL A 36 -10.22 -4.94 -7.97
N VAL A 37 -9.76 -5.66 -6.94
CA VAL A 37 -8.52 -5.38 -6.22
C VAL A 37 -7.61 -6.58 -6.36
N LEU A 38 -6.43 -6.35 -6.94
CA LEU A 38 -5.37 -7.35 -7.07
C LEU A 38 -4.21 -7.02 -6.15
N GLN A 39 -3.52 -8.03 -5.66
CA GLN A 39 -2.28 -7.93 -4.90
C GLN A 39 -1.21 -8.82 -5.52
N ALA A 40 0.00 -8.30 -5.68
CA ALA A 40 1.17 -9.08 -6.05
C ALA A 40 2.30 -8.84 -5.05
N GLN A 41 3.01 -9.92 -4.70
CA GLN A 41 4.24 -9.83 -3.92
C GLN A 41 5.41 -9.70 -4.89
N LEU A 42 6.02 -8.53 -4.92
CA LEU A 42 7.10 -8.17 -5.84
C LEU A 42 8.23 -7.53 -5.03
N GLY A 43 9.47 -7.77 -5.46
CA GLY A 43 10.64 -7.16 -4.84
C GLY A 43 11.34 -8.05 -3.81
N GLU A 44 12.50 -7.56 -3.36
CA GLU A 44 13.44 -8.31 -2.52
C GLU A 44 13.09 -8.29 -1.03
N TRP A 45 12.10 -7.46 -0.64
CA TRP A 45 11.72 -7.24 0.76
C TRP A 45 10.27 -7.61 1.04
N ASP A 46 9.76 -8.60 0.29
CA ASP A 46 8.36 -9.06 0.42
C ASP A 46 7.33 -7.94 0.23
N ASN A 47 7.63 -7.00 -0.69
CA ASN A 47 6.75 -5.88 -1.00
C ASN A 47 5.41 -6.36 -1.55
N LEU A 48 4.33 -5.81 -1.03
CA LEU A 48 2.96 -6.08 -1.47
C LEU A 48 2.44 -4.87 -2.26
N ASN A 49 2.31 -5.05 -3.55
CA ASN A 49 1.79 -4.03 -4.46
C ASN A 49 0.31 -4.29 -4.74
N HIS A 50 -0.46 -3.24 -4.96
CA HIS A 50 -1.90 -3.35 -5.15
C HIS A 50 -2.35 -2.66 -6.43
N LEU A 51 -3.28 -3.29 -7.16
CA LEU A 51 -3.97 -2.69 -8.30
C LEU A 51 -5.46 -2.58 -8.00
N LEU A 52 -6.01 -1.39 -8.16
CA LEU A 52 -7.42 -1.07 -8.01
C LEU A 52 -8.02 -0.80 -9.38
N VAL A 53 -9.14 -1.41 -9.72
CA VAL A 53 -9.76 -1.26 -11.04
C VAL A 53 -11.24 -0.91 -10.91
N CYS A 54 -11.64 0.21 -11.44
CA CYS A 54 -13.04 0.55 -11.65
C CYS A 54 -13.59 -0.22 -12.86
N LEU A 55 -14.45 -1.21 -12.64
CA LEU A 55 -14.94 -2.05 -13.72
C LEU A 55 -15.83 -1.32 -14.72
N LYS A 56 -16.51 -0.25 -14.30
CA LYS A 56 -17.37 0.54 -15.19
C LYS A 56 -16.59 1.40 -16.17
N THR A 57 -15.54 2.07 -15.70
CA THR A 57 -14.73 2.97 -16.55
C THR A 57 -13.48 2.30 -17.12
N LYS A 58 -13.12 1.12 -16.60
CA LYS A 58 -11.87 0.41 -16.90
C LYS A 58 -10.60 1.17 -16.48
N GLN A 59 -10.75 2.25 -15.70
CA GLN A 59 -9.61 2.96 -15.13
C GLN A 59 -9.00 2.16 -13.97
N ALA A 60 -7.68 2.15 -13.91
CA ALA A 60 -6.93 1.46 -12.88
C ALA A 60 -5.93 2.40 -12.19
N ALA A 61 -5.72 2.15 -10.91
CA ALA A 61 -4.68 2.76 -10.09
C ALA A 61 -3.78 1.68 -9.51
N VAL A 62 -2.47 1.83 -9.68
CA VAL A 62 -1.50 0.98 -8.98
C VAL A 62 -0.98 1.73 -7.75
N VAL A 63 -0.93 1.03 -6.61
CA VAL A 63 -0.37 1.55 -5.36
C VAL A 63 1.01 0.95 -5.15
N ASP A 64 2.00 1.81 -4.96
CA ASP A 64 3.40 1.48 -4.66
C ASP A 64 4.02 0.47 -5.65
N PRO A 65 4.10 0.78 -6.95
CA PRO A 65 4.59 -0.17 -7.93
C PRO A 65 6.08 -0.44 -7.79
N PHE A 66 6.47 -1.64 -7.34
CA PHE A 66 7.86 -2.10 -7.36
C PHE A 66 8.32 -2.42 -8.79
N ASP A 67 7.49 -3.09 -9.57
CA ASP A 67 7.73 -3.42 -10.98
C ASP A 67 6.63 -2.82 -11.86
N GLY A 68 6.99 -1.75 -12.60
CA GLY A 68 6.04 -1.07 -13.47
C GLY A 68 5.70 -1.87 -14.73
N ASN A 69 6.64 -2.67 -15.26
CA ASN A 69 6.36 -3.50 -16.44
C ASN A 69 5.32 -4.56 -16.12
N TYR A 70 5.45 -5.21 -14.96
CA TYR A 70 4.49 -6.20 -14.48
C TYR A 70 3.05 -5.62 -14.45
N TRP A 71 2.87 -4.46 -13.83
CA TRP A 71 1.53 -3.87 -13.72
C TRP A 71 0.99 -3.33 -15.04
N TYR A 72 1.87 -2.86 -15.92
CA TYR A 72 1.49 -2.48 -17.27
C TYR A 72 0.93 -3.67 -18.05
N GLU A 73 1.62 -4.82 -18.02
CA GLU A 73 1.20 -6.05 -18.69
C GLU A 73 -0.11 -6.59 -18.10
N VAL A 74 -0.24 -6.62 -16.76
CA VAL A 74 -1.49 -7.01 -16.08
C VAL A 74 -2.67 -6.17 -16.57
N CYS A 75 -2.50 -4.86 -16.70
CA CYS A 75 -3.55 -3.98 -17.20
C CYS A 75 -3.85 -4.22 -18.69
N ALA A 76 -2.82 -4.36 -19.51
CA ALA A 76 -2.96 -4.60 -20.95
C ALA A 76 -3.70 -5.91 -21.25
N ASP A 77 -3.34 -6.99 -20.58
CA ASP A 77 -3.95 -8.32 -20.76
C ASP A 77 -5.43 -8.35 -20.38
N ASN A 78 -5.84 -7.50 -19.43
CA ASN A 78 -7.22 -7.40 -18.96
C ASN A 78 -8.03 -6.27 -19.64
N GLY A 79 -7.43 -5.50 -20.54
CA GLY A 79 -8.07 -4.35 -21.18
C GLY A 79 -8.42 -3.23 -20.20
N TRP A 80 -7.59 -3.02 -19.17
CA TRP A 80 -7.71 -1.94 -18.21
C TRP A 80 -6.77 -0.78 -18.55
N ASN A 81 -7.21 0.42 -18.26
CA ASN A 81 -6.43 1.64 -18.50
C ASN A 81 -5.75 2.05 -17.18
N LEU A 82 -4.45 1.86 -17.07
CA LEU A 82 -3.67 2.34 -15.92
C LEU A 82 -3.51 3.86 -16.03
N THR A 83 -4.34 4.59 -15.28
CA THR A 83 -4.42 6.06 -15.31
C THR A 83 -3.81 6.71 -14.09
N GLU A 84 -3.59 5.97 -13.01
CA GLU A 84 -3.14 6.51 -11.73
C GLU A 84 -2.04 5.65 -11.12
N ILE A 85 -1.05 6.31 -10.52
CA ILE A 85 -0.07 5.73 -9.60
C ILE A 85 -0.22 6.48 -8.29
N TRP A 86 -0.62 5.77 -7.24
CA TRP A 86 -0.76 6.33 -5.89
C TRP A 86 0.39 5.85 -5.03
N LEU A 87 1.13 6.76 -4.43
CA LEU A 87 2.24 6.42 -3.55
C LEU A 87 1.82 6.60 -2.10
N THR A 88 1.98 5.53 -1.31
CA THR A 88 1.82 5.65 0.14
C THR A 88 2.94 6.49 0.72
N HIS A 89 4.17 6.31 0.25
CA HIS A 89 5.33 7.08 0.66
C HIS A 89 6.50 6.95 -0.34
N SER A 90 7.62 7.60 -0.07
CA SER A 90 8.73 7.76 -1.01
C SER A 90 9.94 6.85 -0.75
N HIS A 91 9.80 5.73 -0.05
CA HIS A 91 10.88 4.75 -0.01
C HIS A 91 11.07 4.11 -1.38
N TRP A 92 12.32 3.79 -1.69
CA TRP A 92 12.73 3.32 -3.00
C TRP A 92 11.93 2.10 -3.49
N ASP A 93 11.69 1.18 -2.62
CA ASP A 93 10.98 -0.07 -2.91
C ASP A 93 9.48 0.10 -3.17
N HIS A 94 8.91 1.27 -2.85
CA HIS A 94 7.52 1.65 -3.18
C HIS A 94 7.43 2.51 -4.45
N THR A 95 8.57 3.05 -4.91
CA THR A 95 8.61 3.98 -6.05
C THR A 95 9.37 3.46 -7.26
N LYS A 96 10.06 2.33 -7.14
CA LYS A 96 10.96 1.78 -8.16
C LYS A 96 10.33 1.64 -9.55
N GLY A 97 9.07 1.20 -9.62
CA GLY A 97 8.35 1.00 -10.88
C GLY A 97 7.75 2.27 -11.50
N VAL A 98 7.74 3.41 -10.79
CA VAL A 98 7.12 4.66 -11.28
C VAL A 98 7.76 5.13 -12.58
N LYS A 99 9.08 5.14 -12.65
CA LYS A 99 9.82 5.62 -13.83
C LYS A 99 9.53 4.79 -15.09
N SER A 100 9.46 3.46 -14.98
CA SER A 100 9.13 2.60 -16.12
C SER A 100 7.68 2.82 -16.58
N LEU A 101 6.71 2.93 -15.65
CA LEU A 101 5.32 3.25 -15.99
C LEU A 101 5.20 4.62 -16.67
N LYS A 102 5.87 5.65 -16.17
CA LYS A 102 5.88 6.98 -16.82
C LYS A 102 6.52 6.93 -18.20
N SER A 103 7.55 6.10 -18.40
CA SER A 103 8.19 5.92 -19.72
C SER A 103 7.26 5.26 -20.73
N MET A 104 6.43 4.29 -20.32
CA MET A 104 5.49 3.57 -21.18
C MET A 104 4.21 4.35 -21.45
N LEU A 105 3.67 5.03 -20.44
CA LEU A 105 2.34 5.65 -20.47
C LEU A 105 2.37 7.18 -20.67
N GLY A 106 3.51 7.82 -20.42
CA GLY A 106 3.68 9.27 -20.61
C GLY A 106 2.69 10.09 -19.76
N SER A 107 1.97 10.98 -20.41
CA SER A 107 0.93 11.81 -19.78
C SER A 107 -0.41 11.11 -19.54
N SER A 108 -0.54 9.85 -19.98
CA SER A 108 -1.77 9.08 -19.77
C SER A 108 -1.88 8.52 -18.33
N VAL A 109 -0.80 8.57 -17.55
CA VAL A 109 -0.78 8.16 -16.15
C VAL A 109 -0.37 9.34 -15.27
N THR A 110 -1.11 9.56 -14.18
CA THR A 110 -0.87 10.59 -13.16
C THR A 110 -0.22 9.97 -11.94
N VAL A 111 0.93 10.49 -11.53
CA VAL A 111 1.63 10.09 -10.30
C VAL A 111 1.21 11.03 -9.17
N ARG A 112 0.73 10.45 -8.07
CA ARG A 112 0.28 11.19 -6.89
C ARG A 112 1.05 10.77 -5.65
N SER A 113 1.44 11.75 -4.83
CA SER A 113 2.10 11.56 -3.54
C SER A 113 1.77 12.72 -2.61
N HIS A 114 2.04 12.57 -1.32
CA HIS A 114 1.88 13.67 -0.38
C HIS A 114 3.11 14.60 -0.42
N ALA A 115 2.87 15.92 -0.42
CA ALA A 115 3.94 16.94 -0.51
C ALA A 115 4.95 16.85 0.67
N PHE A 116 4.53 16.36 1.83
CA PHE A 116 5.42 16.21 2.98
C PHE A 116 6.56 15.20 2.73
N GLU A 117 6.45 14.31 1.73
CA GLU A 117 7.56 13.43 1.32
C GLU A 117 8.78 14.23 0.86
N ARG A 118 8.61 15.47 0.37
CA ARG A 118 9.70 16.38 0.02
C ARG A 118 10.61 16.74 1.20
N GLN A 119 10.12 16.64 2.44
CA GLN A 119 10.90 16.88 3.66
C GLN A 119 12.03 15.84 3.84
N ARG A 120 11.89 14.66 3.22
CA ARG A 120 12.94 13.64 3.19
C ARG A 120 14.01 13.91 2.12
N GLY A 121 13.91 15.00 1.37
CA GLY A 121 14.80 15.29 0.24
C GLY A 121 14.46 14.48 -1.02
N TRP A 122 13.34 13.77 -1.05
CA TRP A 122 12.87 13.05 -2.24
C TRP A 122 12.55 14.04 -3.38
N LYS A 123 13.10 13.78 -4.58
CA LYS A 123 13.07 14.72 -5.71
C LYS A 123 12.43 14.15 -6.96
N GLU A 124 11.97 12.90 -6.93
CA GLU A 124 11.36 12.29 -8.10
C GLU A 124 10.13 13.08 -8.56
N PRO A 125 9.87 13.14 -9.88
CA PRO A 125 8.72 13.85 -10.42
C PRO A 125 7.40 13.24 -9.94
N VAL A 126 6.48 14.09 -9.49
CA VAL A 126 5.10 13.78 -9.16
C VAL A 126 4.23 14.74 -9.95
N ASP A 127 3.16 14.24 -10.56
CA ASP A 127 2.26 15.07 -11.36
C ASP A 127 1.32 15.90 -10.47
N GLU A 128 0.85 15.29 -9.36
CA GLU A 128 -0.03 15.96 -8.39
C GLU A 128 0.38 15.62 -6.94
N GLU A 129 0.47 16.64 -6.11
CA GLU A 129 0.80 16.50 -4.68
C GLU A 129 -0.40 16.80 -3.80
N TRP A 130 -0.67 15.90 -2.87
CA TRP A 130 -1.61 16.16 -1.78
C TRP A 130 -0.94 17.04 -0.72
N THR A 131 -1.71 17.98 -0.13
CA THR A 131 -1.19 18.97 0.82
C THR A 131 -2.03 19.09 2.10
N HIS A 132 -2.94 18.14 2.32
CA HIS A 132 -3.79 18.16 3.51
C HIS A 132 -3.00 17.86 4.78
N GLU A 133 -3.54 18.26 5.91
CA GLU A 133 -2.89 18.17 7.20
C GLU A 133 -2.69 16.71 7.67
N ALA A 134 -1.70 16.50 8.52
CA ALA A 134 -1.51 15.24 9.22
C ALA A 134 -2.78 14.78 9.93
N ASN A 135 -3.04 13.47 9.89
CA ASN A 135 -4.22 12.87 10.51
C ASN A 135 -5.55 13.48 10.01
N SER A 136 -5.59 13.83 8.74
CA SER A 136 -6.79 14.25 8.01
C SER A 136 -6.87 13.51 6.66
N ASN A 137 -7.95 13.67 5.94
CA ASN A 137 -8.13 13.00 4.64
C ASN A 137 -8.69 13.94 3.57
N ILE A 138 -8.53 13.54 2.33
CA ILE A 138 -9.18 14.10 1.17
C ILE A 138 -9.84 12.99 0.35
N ARG A 139 -10.88 13.37 -0.40
CA ARG A 139 -11.52 12.44 -1.33
C ARG A 139 -10.67 12.26 -2.58
N LEU A 140 -10.55 11.00 -3.02
CA LEU A 140 -9.84 10.59 -4.22
C LEU A 140 -10.76 9.70 -5.07
N ASN A 141 -10.88 9.98 -6.36
CA ASN A 141 -11.73 9.21 -7.25
C ASN A 141 -10.91 8.39 -8.25
N LEU A 142 -11.36 7.17 -8.52
CA LEU A 142 -10.86 6.32 -9.60
C LEU A 142 -12.06 5.89 -10.46
N GLY A 143 -12.29 6.59 -11.57
CA GLY A 143 -13.53 6.44 -12.31
C GLY A 143 -14.75 6.76 -11.44
N GLU A 144 -15.64 5.78 -11.23
CA GLU A 144 -16.82 5.92 -10.35
C GLU A 144 -16.58 5.42 -8.91
N LEU A 145 -15.38 4.97 -8.60
CA LEU A 145 -15.00 4.56 -7.25
C LEU A 145 -14.56 5.78 -6.43
N THR A 146 -14.78 5.72 -5.12
CA THR A 146 -14.38 6.77 -4.19
C THR A 146 -13.52 6.18 -3.09
N PHE A 147 -12.38 6.82 -2.86
CA PHE A 147 -11.47 6.53 -1.77
C PHE A 147 -11.21 7.78 -0.94
N GLU A 148 -10.69 7.60 0.25
CA GLU A 148 -10.10 8.65 1.07
C GLU A 148 -8.59 8.42 1.14
N ALA A 149 -7.81 9.47 0.87
CA ALA A 149 -6.38 9.49 1.08
C ALA A 149 -6.11 10.16 2.42
N HIS A 150 -5.74 9.37 3.43
CA HIS A 150 -5.44 9.83 4.77
C HIS A 150 -3.94 10.13 4.90
N CYS A 151 -3.56 11.35 5.29
CA CYS A 151 -2.18 11.66 5.66
C CYS A 151 -1.88 11.00 7.01
N THR A 152 -1.04 9.97 7.00
CA THR A 152 -0.72 9.09 8.14
C THR A 152 0.78 9.11 8.46
N PRO A 153 1.34 10.27 8.85
CA PRO A 153 2.78 10.44 9.04
C PRO A 153 3.32 9.64 10.23
N GLY A 154 4.62 9.41 10.20
CA GLY A 154 5.33 8.71 11.27
C GLY A 154 6.39 7.77 10.72
N HIS A 155 6.04 6.82 9.86
CA HIS A 155 7.01 6.03 9.09
C HIS A 155 7.78 6.94 8.12
N THR A 156 7.07 7.82 7.42
CA THR A 156 7.61 8.97 6.68
C THR A 156 6.74 10.20 6.93
N PRO A 157 7.21 11.44 6.63
CA PRO A 157 6.46 12.66 6.90
C PRO A 157 5.15 12.77 6.13
N GLY A 158 5.11 12.24 4.91
CA GLY A 158 3.95 12.31 4.00
C GLY A 158 3.30 10.96 3.74
N HIS A 159 3.53 9.97 4.63
CA HIS A 159 2.89 8.67 4.46
C HIS A 159 1.37 8.83 4.29
N THR A 160 0.80 8.06 3.37
CA THR A 160 -0.63 8.11 3.03
C THR A 160 -1.24 6.72 3.08
N THR A 161 -2.36 6.59 3.77
CA THR A 161 -3.20 5.38 3.81
C THR A 161 -4.44 5.61 2.96
N PHE A 162 -4.81 4.66 2.09
CA PHE A 162 -6.01 4.77 1.26
C PHE A 162 -7.13 3.90 1.81
N VAL A 163 -8.33 4.47 1.95
CA VAL A 163 -9.50 3.79 2.51
C VAL A 163 -10.68 3.94 1.55
N GLY A 164 -11.33 2.85 1.21
CA GLY A 164 -12.54 2.88 0.37
C GLY A 164 -12.81 1.53 -0.31
N GLU A 165 -14.00 1.39 -0.86
CA GLU A 165 -14.44 0.25 -1.66
C GLU A 165 -14.11 -1.13 -1.03
N GLY A 166 -14.16 -1.22 0.30
CA GLY A 166 -13.93 -2.46 1.04
C GLY A 166 -12.47 -2.74 1.43
N VAL A 167 -11.54 -1.82 1.19
CA VAL A 167 -10.12 -1.98 1.55
C VAL A 167 -9.57 -0.83 2.39
N VAL A 168 -8.53 -1.14 3.16
CA VAL A 168 -7.61 -0.21 3.81
C VAL A 168 -6.21 -0.54 3.32
N ILE A 169 -5.65 0.26 2.42
CA ILE A 169 -4.29 0.10 1.92
C ILE A 169 -3.38 0.92 2.82
N SER A 170 -2.75 0.25 3.76
CA SER A 170 -2.05 0.90 4.89
C SER A 170 -0.58 1.19 4.63
N GLY A 171 -0.01 0.75 3.50
CA GLY A 171 1.41 0.90 3.22
C GLY A 171 2.26 0.43 4.40
N ASP A 172 3.26 1.23 4.76
CA ASP A 172 4.17 0.96 5.87
C ASP A 172 3.81 1.67 7.18
N CYS A 173 2.67 2.36 7.24
CA CYS A 173 2.15 2.88 8.52
C CYS A 173 1.70 1.74 9.42
N LEU A 174 0.97 0.76 8.87
CA LEU A 174 0.39 -0.35 9.62
C LEU A 174 0.53 -1.65 8.83
N PHE A 175 1.12 -2.67 9.44
CA PHE A 175 1.12 -4.05 8.95
C PHE A 175 0.05 -4.87 9.66
N LEU A 176 -0.08 -6.16 9.34
CA LEU A 176 -1.19 -6.97 9.89
C LEU A 176 -1.04 -7.28 11.39
N GLY A 177 0.21 -7.44 11.88
CA GLY A 177 0.48 -7.72 13.31
C GLY A 177 1.25 -6.60 14.03
N ARG A 178 1.77 -5.61 13.31
CA ARG A 178 2.69 -4.59 13.83
C ARG A 178 2.53 -3.27 13.08
N CYS A 179 3.28 -2.23 13.43
CA CYS A 179 3.41 -1.02 12.62
C CYS A 179 4.77 -0.92 11.94
N GLY A 180 4.89 0.05 11.04
CA GLY A 180 6.14 0.37 10.36
C GLY A 180 7.19 0.98 11.29
N ARG A 181 8.44 0.83 10.91
CA ARG A 181 9.59 1.42 11.59
C ARG A 181 9.64 2.94 11.40
N THR A 182 10.29 3.63 12.32
CA THR A 182 10.40 5.10 12.33
C THR A 182 11.83 5.60 12.45
N ASP A 183 12.83 4.71 12.40
CA ASP A 183 14.25 5.01 12.52
C ASP A 183 14.95 5.41 11.22
N LEU A 184 14.21 5.37 10.09
CA LEU A 184 14.68 5.84 8.81
C LEU A 184 14.57 7.36 8.70
N PHE A 185 15.29 7.96 7.75
CA PHE A 185 15.30 9.43 7.59
C PHE A 185 13.88 9.96 7.31
N GLY A 186 13.43 10.88 8.16
CA GLY A 186 12.08 11.46 8.15
C GLY A 186 11.06 10.71 9.01
N GLY A 187 11.44 9.56 9.60
CA GLY A 187 10.57 8.86 10.55
C GLY A 187 10.49 9.56 11.90
N ASP A 188 9.33 9.46 12.55
CA ASP A 188 9.03 10.04 13.86
C ASP A 188 8.16 9.07 14.69
N PRO A 189 8.71 8.48 15.77
CA PRO A 189 7.98 7.49 16.57
C PRO A 189 6.80 8.08 17.37
N ALA A 190 6.88 9.33 17.76
CA ALA A 190 5.78 9.98 18.50
C ALA A 190 4.60 10.24 17.54
N LEU A 191 4.91 10.77 16.36
CA LEU A 191 3.93 11.02 15.32
C LEU A 191 3.32 9.71 14.79
N GLN A 192 4.11 8.66 14.65
CA GLN A 192 3.61 7.31 14.30
C GLN A 192 2.55 6.82 15.28
N ARG A 193 2.78 7.00 16.57
CA ARG A 193 1.85 6.61 17.63
C ARG A 193 0.54 7.41 17.56
N GLU A 194 0.63 8.72 17.34
CA GLU A 194 -0.54 9.59 17.16
C GLU A 194 -1.33 9.20 15.93
N THR A 195 -0.65 8.96 14.83
CA THR A 195 -1.22 8.49 13.58
C THR A 195 -1.96 7.16 13.73
N LEU A 196 -1.38 6.21 14.47
CA LEU A 196 -2.05 4.93 14.73
C LEU A 196 -3.33 5.09 15.58
N ARG A 197 -3.37 6.03 16.54
CA ARG A 197 -4.62 6.38 17.26
C ARG A 197 -5.67 6.92 16.30
N TYR A 198 -5.28 7.86 15.44
CA TYR A 198 -6.15 8.42 14.42
C TYR A 198 -6.67 7.32 13.47
N LEU A 199 -5.78 6.52 12.90
CA LEU A 199 -6.13 5.47 11.94
C LEU A 199 -7.02 4.41 12.58
N ARG A 200 -6.75 4.00 13.83
CA ARG A 200 -7.62 3.09 14.59
C ARG A 200 -9.03 3.67 14.73
N GLY A 201 -9.16 4.97 15.02
CA GLY A 201 -10.45 5.65 15.11
C GLY A 201 -11.21 5.65 13.78
N VAL A 202 -10.51 5.87 12.66
CA VAL A 202 -11.08 5.75 11.30
C VAL A 202 -11.55 4.31 11.05
N MET A 203 -10.67 3.34 11.28
CA MET A 203 -10.95 1.92 11.01
C MET A 203 -12.12 1.38 11.83
N GLN A 204 -12.30 1.84 13.06
CA GLN A 204 -13.43 1.46 13.92
C GLN A 204 -14.81 1.91 13.38
N GLN A 205 -14.85 2.88 12.47
CA GLN A 205 -16.08 3.35 11.83
C GLN A 205 -16.40 2.59 10.53
N LEU A 206 -15.48 1.77 10.04
CA LEU A 206 -15.65 1.01 8.80
C LEU A 206 -16.36 -0.33 9.06
N PRO A 207 -17.05 -0.90 8.06
CA PRO A 207 -17.52 -2.26 8.12
C PRO A 207 -16.40 -3.26 8.46
N PRO A 208 -16.62 -4.19 9.41
CA PRO A 208 -15.57 -5.10 9.90
C PRO A 208 -15.02 -6.04 8.84
N ALA A 209 -15.78 -6.27 7.76
CA ALA A 209 -15.37 -7.09 6.63
C ALA A 209 -14.39 -6.40 5.64
N HIS A 210 -14.03 -5.12 5.86
CA HIS A 210 -12.96 -4.49 5.08
C HIS A 210 -11.68 -5.30 5.17
N ILE A 211 -10.86 -5.26 4.12
CA ILE A 211 -9.60 -5.99 4.06
C ILE A 211 -8.44 -5.00 4.20
N VAL A 212 -7.55 -5.26 5.14
CA VAL A 212 -6.31 -4.49 5.32
C VAL A 212 -5.23 -5.05 4.42
N LEU A 213 -4.59 -4.15 3.67
CA LEU A 213 -3.58 -4.41 2.64
C LEU A 213 -2.30 -3.63 2.99
N PRO A 214 -1.30 -4.28 3.63
CA PRO A 214 -0.05 -3.62 4.02
C PRO A 214 0.94 -3.51 2.86
N GLY A 215 2.00 -2.71 3.04
CA GLY A 215 3.08 -2.55 2.07
C GLY A 215 4.06 -3.72 2.02
N HIS A 216 4.20 -4.48 3.11
CA HIS A 216 5.08 -5.67 3.20
C HIS A 216 4.42 -6.82 3.93
N GLN A 217 4.89 -8.04 3.62
CA GLN A 217 4.54 -9.24 4.36
C GLN A 217 5.48 -9.41 5.56
N TYR A 218 4.89 -9.60 6.73
CA TYR A 218 5.60 -9.98 7.96
C TYR A 218 4.96 -11.20 8.59
N ALA A 219 5.78 -12.00 9.28
CA ALA A 219 5.27 -13.07 10.13
C ALA A 219 4.52 -12.49 11.35
N LEU A 220 3.41 -13.12 11.68
CA LEU A 220 2.69 -12.92 12.94
C LEU A 220 3.37 -13.71 14.06
N GLU A 221 3.02 -13.45 15.34
CA GLU A 221 3.56 -14.19 16.48
C GLU A 221 3.37 -15.71 16.40
N ASN A 222 2.27 -16.15 15.78
CA ASN A 222 1.99 -17.58 15.56
C ASN A 222 2.78 -18.20 14.40
N GLY A 223 3.64 -17.43 13.73
CA GLY A 223 4.46 -17.83 12.58
C GLY A 223 3.74 -17.82 11.23
N GLU A 224 2.46 -17.50 11.18
CA GLU A 224 1.75 -17.29 9.92
C GLU A 224 2.24 -16.04 9.22
N THR A 225 2.20 -16.04 7.87
CA THR A 225 2.64 -14.92 7.03
C THR A 225 1.53 -14.48 6.07
N PRO A 226 0.40 -13.97 6.59
CA PRO A 226 -0.69 -13.50 5.75
C PRO A 226 -0.27 -12.27 4.94
N THR A 227 -0.86 -12.10 3.76
CA THR A 227 -0.70 -10.90 2.93
C THR A 227 -1.91 -9.96 3.01
N THR A 228 -3.00 -10.45 3.57
CA THR A 228 -4.27 -9.72 3.76
C THR A 228 -4.94 -10.20 5.04
N MET A 229 -5.71 -9.33 5.70
CA MET A 229 -6.46 -9.69 6.90
C MET A 229 -7.75 -8.86 6.98
N HIS A 230 -8.83 -9.44 7.52
CA HIS A 230 -10.04 -8.68 7.81
C HIS A 230 -9.78 -7.61 8.86
N LEU A 231 -10.39 -6.46 8.67
CA LEU A 231 -10.24 -5.28 9.54
C LEU A 231 -10.53 -5.60 11.00
N GLU A 232 -11.60 -6.36 11.27
CA GLU A 232 -11.96 -6.76 12.64
C GLU A 232 -10.84 -7.54 13.32
N THR A 233 -10.17 -8.42 12.59
CA THR A 233 -9.03 -9.19 13.11
C THR A 233 -7.83 -8.29 13.38
N VAL A 234 -7.51 -7.37 12.46
CA VAL A 234 -6.41 -6.40 12.67
C VAL A 234 -6.68 -5.55 13.89
N LEU A 235 -7.89 -5.01 14.05
CA LEU A 235 -8.27 -4.20 15.22
C LEU A 235 -8.19 -5.00 16.54
N ALA A 236 -8.47 -6.30 16.50
CA ALA A 236 -8.46 -7.16 17.67
C ALA A 236 -7.07 -7.71 18.04
N THR A 237 -6.14 -7.82 17.08
CA THR A 237 -4.89 -8.57 17.28
C THR A 237 -3.62 -7.80 16.99
N ASN A 238 -3.68 -6.65 16.31
CA ASN A 238 -2.48 -5.88 15.99
C ASN A 238 -1.88 -5.27 17.26
N GLU A 239 -0.68 -5.70 17.62
CA GLU A 239 0.00 -5.30 18.84
C GLU A 239 0.19 -3.78 18.96
N ALA A 240 0.53 -3.11 17.85
CA ALA A 240 0.72 -1.66 17.85
C ALA A 240 -0.60 -0.93 18.12
N LEU A 241 -1.71 -1.34 17.50
CA LEU A 241 -3.02 -0.73 17.72
C LEU A 241 -3.55 -0.98 19.13
N LEU A 242 -3.24 -2.13 19.73
CA LEU A 242 -3.63 -2.44 21.11
C LEU A 242 -2.82 -1.64 22.13
N ALA A 243 -1.56 -1.31 21.80
CA ALA A 243 -0.65 -0.63 22.70
C ALA A 243 -0.67 0.92 22.63
N VAL A 244 -1.35 1.52 21.63
CA VAL A 244 -1.21 2.98 21.38
C VAL A 244 -1.61 3.88 22.55
N ASP A 245 -2.45 3.41 23.47
CA ASP A 245 -2.93 4.20 24.63
C ASP A 245 -2.26 3.82 25.94
N ASP A 246 -1.39 2.80 25.95
CA ASP A 246 -0.63 2.35 27.12
C ASP A 246 0.86 2.59 26.89
N ASP A 247 1.47 3.47 27.71
CA ASP A 247 2.89 3.85 27.54
C ASP A 247 3.84 2.68 27.85
N GLN A 248 3.50 1.82 28.80
CA GLN A 248 4.35 0.69 29.17
C GLN A 248 4.28 -0.40 28.09
N LEU A 249 3.08 -0.70 27.64
CA LEU A 249 2.87 -1.68 26.58
C LEU A 249 3.51 -1.21 25.26
N TRP A 250 3.30 0.06 24.89
CA TRP A 250 3.93 0.65 23.71
C TRP A 250 5.46 0.53 23.76
N ALA A 251 6.08 0.92 24.88
CA ALA A 251 7.53 0.86 25.04
C ALA A 251 8.09 -0.58 25.06
N SER A 252 7.26 -1.58 25.31
CA SER A 252 7.66 -2.99 25.34
C SER A 252 7.58 -3.68 23.97
N LEU A 253 7.02 -3.03 22.95
CA LEU A 253 6.84 -3.65 21.62
C LEU A 253 8.20 -3.97 20.98
N PRO A 254 8.49 -5.24 20.65
CA PRO A 254 9.81 -5.69 20.22
C PRO A 254 10.22 -5.08 18.87
N PHE A 255 9.26 -4.77 18.00
CA PHE A 255 9.51 -4.20 16.68
C PHE A 255 9.78 -2.68 16.69
N LEU A 256 9.69 -2.02 17.86
CA LEU A 256 10.14 -0.64 18.04
C LEU A 256 11.62 -0.56 18.38
N ALA A 257 12.21 -1.66 18.85
CA ALA A 257 13.64 -1.79 19.07
C ALA A 257 14.29 -2.21 17.74
N PHE A 258 14.93 -1.27 17.04
CA PHE A 258 15.53 -1.52 15.76
C PHE A 258 16.92 -2.17 15.91
N ASP A 259 17.13 -3.25 15.18
CA ASP A 259 18.41 -3.93 15.08
C ASP A 259 19.42 -3.05 14.32
N ASP A 260 20.63 -2.89 14.85
CA ASP A 260 21.72 -2.11 14.26
C ASP A 260 22.08 -2.53 12.82
N SER A 261 21.89 -3.80 12.46
CA SER A 261 22.16 -4.31 11.13
C SER A 261 21.22 -3.67 10.08
N MET A 262 19.96 -3.42 10.45
CA MET A 262 18.99 -2.74 9.59
C MET A 262 19.26 -1.24 9.51
N ALA A 263 19.67 -0.62 10.61
CA ALA A 263 20.10 0.78 10.62
C ALA A 263 21.35 0.99 9.76
N GLU A 264 22.29 0.04 9.75
CA GLU A 264 23.47 0.09 8.87
C GLU A 264 23.08 -0.06 7.40
N LYS A 265 22.14 -0.97 7.07
CA LYS A 265 21.61 -1.11 5.71
C LYS A 265 20.96 0.19 5.23
N ALA A 266 20.17 0.85 6.07
CA ALA A 266 19.56 2.15 5.79
C ALA A 266 20.62 3.26 5.57
N ARG A 267 21.71 3.28 6.37
CA ARG A 267 22.84 4.22 6.17
C ARG A 267 23.54 3.99 4.84
N ARG A 268 23.74 2.73 4.44
CA ARG A 268 24.34 2.38 3.14
C ARG A 268 23.48 2.83 1.96
N GLN A 269 22.14 2.72 2.08
CA GLN A 269 21.20 3.23 1.07
C GLN A 269 21.28 4.74 0.94
N ARG A 270 21.29 5.48 2.06
CA ARG A 270 21.51 6.95 2.06
C ARG A 270 22.82 7.35 1.39
N ALA A 271 23.91 6.62 1.63
CA ALA A 271 25.22 6.90 1.03
C ALA A 271 25.23 6.69 -0.48
N LYS A 272 24.31 5.91 -1.03
CA LYS A 272 24.12 5.67 -2.47
C LYS A 272 23.16 6.66 -3.14
N GLY A 273 22.54 7.57 -2.37
CA GLY A 273 21.57 8.53 -2.89
C GLY A 273 20.22 7.92 -3.27
N GLU A 274 19.92 6.78 -2.71
CA GLU A 274 18.66 6.03 -2.87
C GLU A 274 17.71 6.27 -1.68
#